data_b15492ab3d9e4a7064da1bcd6d012f37
#
_entry.id   b15492ab3d9e4a7064da1bcd6d012f37
#
_cell.length_a   1.000
_cell.length_b   1.000
_cell.length_c   1.000
_cell.angle_alpha   90.00
_cell.angle_beta   90.00
_cell.angle_gamma   90.00
#
_symmetry.space_group_name_H-M   'P 1'
#
loop_
_entity.id
_entity.type
_entity.pdbx_description
1 polymer ?
#
loop_
_entity_poly.entity_id
_entity_poly.type
_entity_poly.pdbx_seq_one_letter_code
_entity_poly.pdbx_strand_id
1 'polypeptide(L)'
;PAALDAVRLRGTTSLTSGNDPLIIVDGVFGDLSMLTSIYPTDIESFTILKDASETAQYGSRGASGVIEITTKKGMSGKTQVSYNGIFGISTVYKNLKMLSADDFRWVASERGISILDKGNNTDFQKEIEQTGLQQNHHIAFYGGSNESSYRVSLGFMDRQGVILNEDMKNFTSNMNMTQRMFDGFLNCELGMFGSIQKNHNLVDLQKTFYSAATFNPTYPNHKDPDSGSWDGITTASQITNPLAWMEVQDHDATSHISTHARLTFNLMDELKLVLFGAYTYNIVENSQYLPTSVWAHGQAYKGTKKMESLLGNMMLTYKKGWKKHYFDALALAELQKETYTGFYTTVTNFNTDK
;
A
#
# COMPACT_ATOMS: atom_id res chain seq x y z
N PRO A 1 3.89 -1.99 -3.46
CA PRO A 1 3.03 -3.01 -2.80
C PRO A 1 3.83 -4.26 -2.46
N ALA A 2 4.56 -4.85 -3.41
CA ALA A 2 5.31 -6.11 -3.20
C ALA A 2 6.33 -6.07 -2.05
N ALA A 3 6.84 -4.90 -1.67
CA ALA A 3 7.79 -4.76 -0.57
C ALA A 3 7.14 -4.95 0.82
N LEU A 4 5.82 -4.71 0.94
CA LEU A 4 5.10 -4.90 2.21
C LEU A 4 4.74 -6.38 2.45
N ASP A 5 4.58 -7.16 1.39
CA ASP A 5 4.24 -8.60 1.49
C ASP A 5 5.35 -9.45 2.12
N ALA A 6 6.55 -8.87 2.34
CA ALA A 6 7.72 -9.57 2.86
C ALA A 6 8.10 -9.16 4.30
N VAL A 7 7.31 -8.34 4.98
CA VAL A 7 7.63 -7.92 6.36
C VAL A 7 7.34 -9.06 7.32
N ARG A 8 8.40 -9.67 7.87
CA ARG A 8 8.31 -10.72 8.89
C ARG A 8 9.19 -10.35 10.07
N LEU A 9 8.62 -10.40 11.28
CA LEU A 9 9.36 -10.12 12.51
C LEU A 9 9.88 -11.39 13.20
N ARG A 10 9.19 -12.52 12.99
CA ARG A 10 9.53 -13.84 13.48
C ARG A 10 9.53 -14.84 12.33
N GLY A 11 10.05 -16.05 12.57
CA GLY A 11 9.88 -17.17 11.66
C GLY A 11 8.41 -17.55 11.46
N THR A 12 8.14 -18.57 10.66
CA THR A 12 6.78 -19.08 10.43
C THR A 12 6.18 -19.55 11.76
N THR A 13 5.18 -18.82 12.24
CA THR A 13 4.48 -19.10 13.51
C THR A 13 3.20 -19.89 13.28
N SER A 14 2.67 -19.88 12.06
CA SER A 14 1.46 -20.61 11.67
C SER A 14 1.62 -21.25 10.28
N LEU A 15 1.07 -22.43 10.10
CA LEU A 15 1.00 -23.14 8.81
C LEU A 15 -0.23 -22.73 7.98
N THR A 16 -1.27 -22.24 8.63
CA THR A 16 -2.58 -21.95 8.00
C THR A 16 -3.03 -20.51 8.16
N SER A 17 -2.58 -19.82 9.20
CA SER A 17 -2.85 -18.40 9.42
C SER A 17 -1.69 -17.56 8.89
N GLY A 18 -1.93 -16.30 8.54
CA GLY A 18 -0.89 -15.37 8.11
C GLY A 18 0.24 -15.27 9.14
N ASN A 19 1.45 -15.02 8.65
CA ASN A 19 2.64 -14.80 9.49
C ASN A 19 3.02 -13.32 9.56
N ASP A 20 2.13 -12.45 9.13
CA ASP A 20 2.32 -11.01 9.13
C ASP A 20 2.20 -10.45 10.56
N PRO A 21 2.99 -9.45 10.91
CA PRO A 21 2.88 -8.80 12.19
C PRO A 21 1.56 -8.03 12.32
N LEU A 22 1.03 -7.97 13.53
CA LEU A 22 -0.07 -7.05 13.84
C LEU A 22 0.43 -5.61 13.75
N ILE A 23 -0.28 -4.78 13.00
CA ILE A 23 -0.01 -3.34 12.95
C ILE A 23 -0.95 -2.63 13.89
N ILE A 24 -0.42 -1.73 14.70
CA ILE A 24 -1.20 -0.89 15.60
C ILE A 24 -0.85 0.57 15.34
N VAL A 25 -1.83 1.38 15.01
CA VAL A 25 -1.66 2.82 14.79
C VAL A 25 -2.51 3.56 15.80
N ASP A 26 -1.87 4.27 16.72
CA ASP A 26 -2.52 5.02 17.83
C ASP A 26 -3.51 4.17 18.64
N GLY A 27 -3.28 2.87 18.70
CA GLY A 27 -4.15 1.88 19.37
C GLY A 27 -5.17 1.20 18.47
N VAL A 28 -5.28 1.58 17.21
CA VAL A 28 -6.16 0.94 16.22
C VAL A 28 -5.46 -0.25 15.59
N PHE A 29 -6.10 -1.42 15.57
CA PHE A 29 -5.55 -2.64 15.00
C PHE A 29 -5.81 -2.74 13.51
N GLY A 30 -4.83 -3.25 12.78
CA GLY A 30 -4.90 -3.48 11.34
C GLY A 30 -3.79 -4.38 10.82
N ASP A 31 -3.65 -4.40 9.52
CA ASP A 31 -2.65 -5.13 8.77
C ASP A 31 -1.60 -4.18 8.12
N LEU A 32 -0.68 -4.75 7.35
CA LEU A 32 0.37 -4.00 6.67
C LEU A 32 -0.17 -2.91 5.72
N SER A 33 -1.38 -3.07 5.18
CA SER A 33 -2.00 -2.09 4.30
C SER A 33 -2.27 -0.75 5.00
N MET A 34 -2.47 -0.77 6.32
CA MET A 34 -2.67 0.43 7.14
C MET A 34 -1.45 1.38 7.09
N LEU A 35 -0.23 0.87 6.84
CA LEU A 35 0.98 1.68 6.71
C LEU A 35 0.90 2.67 5.54
N THR A 36 0.20 2.31 4.48
CA THR A 36 0.03 3.19 3.31
C THR A 36 -0.95 4.33 3.56
N SER A 37 -1.70 4.25 4.66
CA SER A 37 -2.70 5.26 5.05
C SER A 37 -2.12 6.41 5.86
N ILE A 38 -0.84 6.31 6.25
CA ILE A 38 -0.15 7.33 7.04
C ILE A 38 0.99 7.90 6.22
N TYR A 39 1.04 9.23 6.11
CA TYR A 39 2.18 9.86 5.47
C TYR A 39 3.42 9.73 6.38
N PRO A 40 4.60 9.33 5.85
CA PRO A 40 5.77 9.01 6.68
C PRO A 40 6.20 10.12 7.64
N THR A 41 6.03 11.39 7.26
CA THR A 41 6.37 12.52 8.13
C THR A 41 5.40 12.75 9.30
N ASP A 42 4.23 12.09 9.28
CA ASP A 42 3.28 12.11 10.40
C ASP A 42 3.59 11.06 11.47
N ILE A 43 4.52 10.16 11.21
CA ILE A 43 4.97 9.17 12.20
C ILE A 43 5.89 9.86 13.21
N GLU A 44 5.59 9.70 14.49
CA GLU A 44 6.44 10.12 15.61
C GLU A 44 7.39 9.01 16.01
N SER A 45 6.89 7.80 16.18
CA SER A 45 7.69 6.66 16.59
C SER A 45 7.20 5.34 16.01
N PHE A 46 8.16 4.43 15.90
CA PHE A 46 7.98 3.03 15.52
C PHE A 46 8.49 2.15 16.65
N THR A 47 7.64 1.29 17.19
CA THR A 47 8.02 0.31 18.20
C THR A 47 7.75 -1.09 17.68
N ILE A 48 8.75 -1.96 17.74
CA ILE A 48 8.65 -3.34 17.30
C ILE A 48 8.68 -4.26 18.54
N LEU A 49 7.54 -4.88 18.85
CA LEU A 49 7.40 -5.80 19.95
C LEU A 49 7.61 -7.23 19.46
N LYS A 50 8.70 -7.85 19.87
CA LYS A 50 9.07 -9.22 19.48
C LYS A 50 8.93 -10.21 20.61
N ASP A 51 9.07 -9.78 21.88
CA ASP A 51 9.06 -10.67 23.01
C ASP A 51 7.65 -11.07 23.42
N ALA A 52 7.48 -12.31 23.87
CA ALA A 52 6.18 -12.83 24.26
C ALA A 52 5.55 -12.05 25.42
N SER A 53 6.37 -11.53 26.34
CA SER A 53 5.91 -10.69 27.45
C SER A 53 5.34 -9.36 26.99
N GLU A 54 5.90 -8.77 25.92
CA GLU A 54 5.43 -7.50 25.34
C GLU A 54 4.17 -7.70 24.51
N THR A 55 4.11 -8.81 23.74
CA THR A 55 2.99 -9.10 22.85
C THR A 55 1.80 -9.77 23.53
N ALA A 56 1.96 -10.25 24.78
CA ALA A 56 0.92 -10.97 25.53
C ALA A 56 -0.39 -10.18 25.66
N GLN A 57 -0.32 -8.86 25.80
CA GLN A 57 -1.51 -8.00 25.89
C GLN A 57 -2.38 -8.02 24.62
N TYR A 58 -1.82 -8.43 23.47
CA TYR A 58 -2.54 -8.52 22.19
C TYR A 58 -3.06 -9.95 21.90
N GLY A 59 -2.87 -10.87 22.85
CA GLY A 59 -3.33 -12.26 22.74
C GLY A 59 -2.74 -12.97 21.51
N SER A 60 -3.53 -13.83 20.88
CA SER A 60 -3.10 -14.61 19.70
C SER A 60 -2.74 -13.75 18.49
N ARG A 61 -3.26 -12.53 18.38
CA ARG A 61 -2.94 -11.60 17.29
C ARG A 61 -1.49 -11.13 17.32
N GLY A 62 -0.89 -11.06 18.52
CA GLY A 62 0.52 -10.68 18.69
C GLY A 62 1.52 -11.82 18.45
N ALA A 63 1.08 -13.03 18.07
CA ALA A 63 1.94 -14.20 17.94
C ALA A 63 3.06 -14.03 16.89
N SER A 64 2.80 -13.36 15.77
CA SER A 64 3.76 -13.05 14.71
C SER A 64 4.61 -11.79 14.98
N GLY A 65 4.44 -11.16 16.15
CA GLY A 65 5.02 -9.88 16.52
C GLY A 65 4.05 -8.72 16.29
N VAL A 66 4.40 -7.55 16.81
CA VAL A 66 3.58 -6.35 16.73
C VAL A 66 4.46 -5.19 16.28
N ILE A 67 3.95 -4.37 15.37
CA ILE A 67 4.51 -3.07 15.00
C ILE A 67 3.54 -2.00 15.49
N GLU A 68 3.95 -1.26 16.49
CA GLU A 68 3.19 -0.14 17.02
C GLU A 68 3.71 1.17 16.47
N ILE A 69 2.81 1.96 15.91
CA ILE A 69 3.08 3.26 15.31
C ILE A 69 2.33 4.31 16.10
N THR A 70 3.06 5.32 16.54
CA THR A 70 2.47 6.52 17.13
C THR A 70 2.56 7.65 16.12
N THR A 71 1.44 8.32 15.87
CA THR A 71 1.43 9.50 15.00
C THR A 71 1.71 10.77 15.80
N LYS A 72 2.28 11.78 15.10
CA LYS A 72 2.55 13.10 15.70
C LYS A 72 1.26 13.76 16.16
N LYS A 73 1.27 14.24 17.38
CA LYS A 73 0.17 14.98 18.01
C LYS A 73 0.40 16.50 17.96
N GLY A 74 -0.62 17.25 18.30
CA GLY A 74 -0.53 18.69 18.52
C GLY A 74 0.34 19.01 19.74
N MET A 75 0.96 20.18 19.71
CA MET A 75 1.75 20.71 20.82
C MET A 75 1.14 22.00 21.34
N SER A 76 1.35 22.30 22.62
CA SER A 76 0.96 23.61 23.18
C SER A 76 1.75 24.73 22.51
N GLY A 77 1.11 25.87 22.26
CA GLY A 77 1.70 27.03 21.63
C GLY A 77 0.86 27.60 20.49
N LYS A 78 1.41 28.63 19.85
CA LYS A 78 0.75 29.26 18.68
C LYS A 78 0.64 28.25 17.54
N THR A 79 -0.40 28.40 16.73
CA THR A 79 -0.56 27.61 15.50
C THR A 79 0.67 27.74 14.61
N GLN A 80 1.19 26.59 14.21
CA GLN A 80 2.32 26.47 13.29
C GLN A 80 1.85 25.72 12.03
N VAL A 81 2.49 26.04 10.92
CA VAL A 81 2.29 25.39 9.65
C VAL A 81 3.62 24.81 9.19
N SER A 82 3.64 23.55 8.82
CA SER A 82 4.81 22.94 8.19
C SER A 82 4.43 22.44 6.80
N TYR A 83 5.32 22.67 5.85
CA TYR A 83 5.20 22.13 4.49
C TYR A 83 6.48 21.38 4.12
N ASN A 84 6.32 20.21 3.54
CA ASN A 84 7.41 19.41 2.98
C ASN A 84 7.05 19.04 1.55
N GLY A 85 7.94 19.37 0.61
CA GLY A 85 7.79 19.06 -0.81
C GLY A 85 9.01 18.30 -1.32
N ILE A 86 8.79 17.21 -2.07
CA ILE A 86 9.84 16.40 -2.70
C ILE A 86 9.48 16.23 -4.17
N PHE A 87 10.44 16.51 -5.05
CA PHE A 87 10.37 16.20 -6.46
C PHE A 87 11.49 15.25 -6.82
N GLY A 88 11.18 14.24 -7.61
CA GLY A 88 12.14 13.25 -8.07
C GLY A 88 11.97 12.92 -9.54
N ILE A 89 13.07 12.55 -10.18
CA ILE A 89 13.11 12.05 -11.54
C ILE A 89 13.81 10.70 -11.50
N SER A 90 13.20 9.70 -12.12
CA SER A 90 13.74 8.34 -12.20
C SER A 90 13.89 7.92 -13.65
N THR A 91 15.02 7.33 -13.98
CA THR A 91 15.29 6.77 -15.31
C THR A 91 15.87 5.38 -15.15
N VAL A 92 15.72 4.54 -16.17
CA VAL A 92 16.38 3.24 -16.20
C VAL A 92 17.90 3.44 -16.25
N TYR A 93 18.59 2.89 -15.26
CA TYR A 93 20.06 3.04 -15.15
C TYR A 93 20.80 2.22 -16.20
N LYS A 94 20.31 1.02 -16.52
CA LYS A 94 20.99 0.08 -17.40
C LYS A 94 20.04 -0.98 -17.92
N ASN A 95 20.09 -1.22 -19.23
CA ASN A 95 19.38 -2.29 -19.92
C ASN A 95 20.30 -3.50 -20.10
N LEU A 96 19.68 -4.66 -20.33
CA LEU A 96 20.40 -5.86 -20.73
C LEU A 96 20.96 -5.64 -22.14
N LYS A 97 22.21 -6.07 -22.36
CA LYS A 97 22.80 -6.09 -23.71
C LYS A 97 22.24 -7.27 -24.47
N MET A 98 21.33 -7.00 -25.38
CA MET A 98 20.71 -7.98 -26.28
C MET A 98 21.24 -7.76 -27.70
N LEU A 99 20.98 -8.72 -28.59
CA LEU A 99 21.33 -8.59 -30.00
C LEU A 99 20.47 -7.49 -30.64
N SER A 100 21.12 -6.62 -31.42
CA SER A 100 20.37 -5.74 -32.34
C SER A 100 19.73 -6.57 -33.46
N ALA A 101 18.80 -5.98 -34.22
CA ALA A 101 18.20 -6.70 -35.35
C ALA A 101 19.28 -7.14 -36.39
N ASP A 102 20.30 -6.32 -36.61
CA ASP A 102 21.39 -6.66 -37.53
C ASP A 102 22.28 -7.80 -37.00
N ASP A 103 22.63 -7.76 -35.71
CA ASP A 103 23.34 -8.86 -35.07
C ASP A 103 22.50 -10.14 -35.08
N PHE A 104 21.20 -10.04 -34.85
CA PHE A 104 20.26 -11.17 -34.87
C PHE A 104 20.20 -11.82 -36.26
N ARG A 105 20.08 -11.00 -37.32
CA ARG A 105 20.13 -11.47 -38.74
C ARG A 105 21.44 -12.14 -39.05
N TRP A 106 22.55 -11.52 -38.64
CA TRP A 106 23.89 -12.05 -38.88
C TRP A 106 24.10 -13.41 -38.19
N VAL A 107 23.77 -13.53 -36.90
CA VAL A 107 23.88 -14.79 -36.16
C VAL A 107 22.98 -15.88 -36.76
N ALA A 108 21.78 -15.53 -37.19
CA ALA A 108 20.87 -16.48 -37.83
C ALA A 108 21.46 -17.01 -39.17
N SER A 109 22.03 -16.12 -39.99
CA SER A 109 22.67 -16.47 -41.26
C SER A 109 23.87 -17.38 -41.02
N GLU A 110 24.77 -17.04 -40.10
CA GLU A 110 25.97 -17.84 -39.78
C GLU A 110 25.62 -19.24 -39.27
N ARG A 111 24.50 -19.37 -38.57
CA ARG A 111 24.05 -20.64 -38.00
C ARG A 111 23.09 -21.43 -38.90
N GLY A 112 22.74 -20.88 -40.06
CA GLY A 112 21.72 -21.47 -40.94
C GLY A 112 20.35 -21.59 -40.32
N ILE A 113 19.99 -20.69 -39.39
CA ILE A 113 18.71 -20.66 -38.72
C ILE A 113 17.72 -19.79 -39.53
N SER A 114 16.60 -20.35 -39.91
CA SER A 114 15.54 -19.58 -40.53
C SER A 114 14.86 -18.71 -39.47
N ILE A 115 14.79 -17.41 -39.67
CA ILE A 115 14.09 -16.45 -38.80
C ILE A 115 12.94 -15.81 -39.55
N LEU A 116 11.90 -15.41 -38.83
CA LEU A 116 10.86 -14.54 -39.36
C LEU A 116 11.36 -13.10 -39.21
N ASP A 117 11.85 -12.53 -40.32
CA ASP A 117 12.34 -11.15 -40.39
C ASP A 117 11.23 -10.24 -40.90
N LYS A 118 10.85 -9.24 -40.11
CA LYS A 118 9.85 -8.24 -40.43
C LYS A 118 10.46 -6.91 -40.94
N GLY A 119 11.78 -6.85 -41.10
CA GLY A 119 12.47 -5.72 -41.69
C GLY A 119 12.74 -4.52 -40.75
N ASN A 120 12.37 -4.63 -39.49
CA ASN A 120 12.55 -3.55 -38.50
C ASN A 120 13.84 -3.70 -37.70
N ASN A 121 14.15 -2.74 -36.86
CA ASN A 121 15.20 -2.75 -35.87
C ASN A 121 14.69 -2.05 -34.60
N THR A 122 14.11 -2.84 -33.71
CA THR A 122 13.39 -2.35 -32.54
C THR A 122 14.11 -2.78 -31.25
N ASP A 123 14.43 -1.83 -30.40
CA ASP A 123 14.91 -2.06 -29.03
C ASP A 123 13.70 -2.06 -28.09
N PHE A 124 13.09 -3.22 -27.90
CA PHE A 124 11.87 -3.35 -27.09
C PHE A 124 12.06 -3.02 -25.62
N GLN A 125 13.28 -3.05 -25.08
CA GLN A 125 13.53 -2.57 -23.72
C GLN A 125 13.30 -1.06 -23.64
N LYS A 126 13.78 -0.29 -24.62
CA LYS A 126 13.57 1.17 -24.67
C LYS A 126 12.13 1.54 -24.98
N GLU A 127 11.44 0.74 -25.79
CA GLU A 127 10.04 1.04 -26.17
C GLU A 127 9.06 0.95 -25.00
N ILE A 128 9.37 0.17 -23.96
CA ILE A 128 8.53 0.06 -22.76
C ILE A 128 8.94 1.03 -21.65
N GLU A 129 10.03 1.79 -21.82
CA GLU A 129 10.59 2.67 -20.81
C GLU A 129 10.07 4.11 -20.92
N GLN A 130 10.03 4.77 -19.78
CA GLN A 130 9.78 6.20 -19.69
C GLN A 130 10.61 6.84 -18.59
N THR A 131 10.68 8.17 -18.60
CA THR A 131 11.18 8.93 -17.46
C THR A 131 10.08 9.02 -16.42
N GLY A 132 10.30 8.40 -15.27
CA GLY A 132 9.38 8.47 -14.14
C GLY A 132 9.52 9.79 -13.40
N LEU A 133 8.39 10.44 -13.12
CA LEU A 133 8.31 11.64 -12.31
C LEU A 133 7.69 11.32 -10.96
N GLN A 134 8.20 11.93 -9.91
CA GLN A 134 7.64 11.80 -8.56
C GLN A 134 7.48 13.18 -7.94
N GLN A 135 6.32 13.43 -7.35
CA GLN A 135 6.07 14.58 -6.51
C GLN A 135 5.35 14.16 -5.23
N ASN A 136 5.85 14.67 -4.11
CA ASN A 136 5.25 14.44 -2.80
C ASN A 136 5.07 15.79 -2.14
N HIS A 137 3.87 16.05 -1.63
CA HIS A 137 3.52 17.26 -0.92
C HIS A 137 2.88 16.88 0.41
N HIS A 138 3.34 17.49 1.48
CA HIS A 138 2.76 17.30 2.81
C HIS A 138 2.66 18.64 3.52
N ILE A 139 1.48 18.94 4.02
CA ILE A 139 1.21 20.13 4.82
C ILE A 139 0.62 19.72 6.16
N ALA A 140 1.06 20.34 7.25
CA ALA A 140 0.51 20.10 8.57
C ALA A 140 0.30 21.41 9.31
N PHE A 141 -0.84 21.49 10.02
CA PHE A 141 -1.24 22.57 10.91
C PHE A 141 -1.32 21.99 12.32
N TYR A 142 -0.63 22.58 13.27
CA TYR A 142 -0.64 22.11 14.64
C TYR A 142 -0.46 23.27 15.64
N GLY A 143 -1.02 23.10 16.82
CA GLY A 143 -0.96 24.10 17.87
C GLY A 143 -1.81 23.71 19.07
N GLY A 144 -2.00 24.63 20.01
CA GLY A 144 -2.84 24.38 21.15
C GLY A 144 -2.48 25.20 22.37
N SER A 145 -3.05 24.80 23.49
CA SER A 145 -2.78 25.33 24.84
C SER A 145 -2.30 24.20 25.75
N ASN A 146 -2.19 24.45 27.03
CA ASN A 146 -1.89 23.40 28.02
C ASN A 146 -3.04 22.41 28.20
N GLU A 147 -4.25 22.83 27.85
CA GLU A 147 -5.46 22.01 28.01
C GLU A 147 -5.94 21.38 26.72
N SER A 148 -5.65 21.99 25.57
CA SER A 148 -6.05 21.47 24.28
C SER A 148 -4.90 21.53 23.28
N SER A 149 -4.77 20.49 22.46
CA SER A 149 -3.85 20.49 21.33
C SER A 149 -4.48 19.82 20.13
N TYR A 150 -4.08 20.27 18.96
CA TYR A 150 -4.56 19.71 17.69
C TYR A 150 -3.43 19.63 16.66
N ARG A 151 -3.55 18.67 15.79
CA ARG A 151 -2.76 18.52 14.58
C ARG A 151 -3.66 18.01 13.45
N VAL A 152 -3.58 18.65 12.30
CA VAL A 152 -4.21 18.22 11.06
C VAL A 152 -3.15 18.22 9.97
N SER A 153 -3.02 17.15 9.24
CA SER A 153 -2.11 17.06 8.11
C SER A 153 -2.77 16.44 6.88
N LEU A 154 -2.30 16.86 5.72
CA LEU A 154 -2.70 16.38 4.41
C LEU A 154 -1.44 16.05 3.62
N GLY A 155 -1.43 14.88 3.00
CA GLY A 155 -0.36 14.41 2.13
C GLY A 155 -0.89 14.08 0.76
N PHE A 156 -0.10 14.37 -0.25
CA PHE A 156 -0.34 13.98 -1.63
C PHE A 156 0.96 13.42 -2.22
N MET A 157 0.86 12.27 -2.84
CA MET A 157 1.95 11.61 -3.56
C MET A 157 1.46 11.25 -4.95
N ASP A 158 2.24 11.62 -5.96
CA ASP A 158 2.04 11.21 -7.35
C ASP A 158 3.38 10.68 -7.87
N ARG A 159 3.40 9.44 -8.31
CA ARG A 159 4.60 8.75 -8.76
C ARG A 159 4.32 8.01 -10.05
N GLN A 160 5.09 8.32 -11.07
CA GLN A 160 5.18 7.55 -12.31
C GLN A 160 6.38 6.60 -12.24
N GLY A 161 6.18 5.35 -12.65
CA GLY A 161 7.23 4.36 -12.80
C GLY A 161 8.13 4.65 -14.00
N VAL A 162 9.22 3.90 -14.11
CA VAL A 162 10.14 3.95 -15.27
C VAL A 162 9.68 3.08 -16.44
N ILE A 163 8.63 2.30 -16.24
CA ILE A 163 7.96 1.54 -17.29
C ILE A 163 6.63 2.22 -17.60
N LEU A 164 6.23 2.19 -18.86
CA LEU A 164 4.95 2.73 -19.32
C LEU A 164 3.79 2.11 -18.53
N ASN A 165 2.75 2.90 -18.26
CA ASN A 165 1.52 2.47 -17.58
C ASN A 165 1.73 1.98 -16.13
N GLU A 166 2.81 2.39 -15.48
CA GLU A 166 3.00 2.18 -14.05
C GLU A 166 2.90 3.53 -13.33
N ASP A 167 1.84 3.76 -12.58
CA ASP A 167 1.68 4.97 -11.78
C ASP A 167 0.94 4.71 -10.47
N MET A 168 1.15 5.61 -9.50
CA MET A 168 0.51 5.58 -8.19
C MET A 168 0.18 7.01 -7.76
N LYS A 169 -1.06 7.23 -7.35
CA LYS A 169 -1.50 8.45 -6.66
C LYS A 169 -2.04 8.11 -5.29
N ASN A 170 -1.54 8.78 -4.28
CA ASN A 170 -1.99 8.58 -2.91
C ASN A 170 -2.28 9.92 -2.25
N PHE A 171 -3.48 10.06 -1.71
CA PHE A 171 -3.88 11.17 -0.86
C PHE A 171 -4.06 10.63 0.57
N THR A 172 -3.44 11.29 1.55
CA THR A 172 -3.53 10.92 2.96
C THR A 172 -4.02 12.09 3.80
N SER A 173 -4.72 11.78 4.87
CA SER A 173 -5.12 12.75 5.89
C SER A 173 -4.91 12.17 7.28
N ASN A 174 -4.45 13.01 8.20
CA ASN A 174 -4.32 12.64 9.61
C ASN A 174 -4.81 13.82 10.46
N MET A 175 -5.60 13.52 11.48
CA MET A 175 -6.11 14.49 12.44
C MET A 175 -6.00 13.91 13.85
N ASN A 176 -5.42 14.68 14.74
CA ASN A 176 -5.35 14.36 16.17
C ASN A 176 -5.77 15.58 16.99
N MET A 177 -6.59 15.36 17.98
CA MET A 177 -7.04 16.36 18.93
C MET A 177 -6.98 15.78 20.34
N THR A 178 -6.44 16.54 21.26
CA THR A 178 -6.41 16.20 22.70
C THR A 178 -7.02 17.33 23.48
N GLN A 179 -7.91 17.02 24.40
CA GLN A 179 -8.56 17.96 25.31
C GLN A 179 -8.47 17.44 26.74
N ARG A 180 -7.90 18.23 27.65
CA ARG A 180 -7.91 18.00 29.09
C ARG A 180 -9.05 18.80 29.73
N MET A 181 -9.80 18.14 30.60
CA MET A 181 -10.97 18.72 31.26
C MET A 181 -10.95 18.40 32.75
N PHE A 182 -11.62 19.25 33.53
CA PHE A 182 -11.80 19.07 34.98
C PHE A 182 -10.45 18.91 35.72
N ASP A 183 -9.55 19.86 35.54
CA ASP A 183 -8.20 19.91 36.17
C ASP A 183 -7.40 18.61 35.90
N GLY A 184 -7.60 17.98 34.74
CA GLY A 184 -6.88 16.78 34.36
C GLY A 184 -7.55 15.47 34.81
N PHE A 185 -8.72 15.53 35.44
CA PHE A 185 -9.51 14.33 35.76
C PHE A 185 -9.88 13.54 34.50
N LEU A 186 -10.24 14.23 33.41
CA LEU A 186 -10.58 13.62 32.13
C LEU A 186 -9.67 14.13 31.02
N ASN A 187 -9.03 13.21 30.32
CA ASN A 187 -8.30 13.48 29.09
C ASN A 187 -9.00 12.79 27.92
N CYS A 188 -9.45 13.59 26.95
CA CYS A 188 -10.08 13.15 25.71
C CYS A 188 -9.06 13.22 24.57
N GLU A 189 -8.86 12.11 23.85
CA GLU A 189 -8.11 12.06 22.60
C GLU A 189 -9.03 11.60 21.47
N LEU A 190 -9.07 12.35 20.40
CA LEU A 190 -9.78 11.99 19.15
C LEU A 190 -8.75 11.91 18.03
N GLY A 191 -8.81 10.87 17.25
CA GLY A 191 -7.93 10.72 16.10
C GLY A 191 -8.68 10.19 14.89
N MET A 192 -8.21 10.58 13.72
CA MET A 192 -8.66 10.09 12.43
C MET A 192 -7.47 10.05 11.49
N PHE A 193 -7.32 8.97 10.77
CA PHE A 193 -6.39 8.90 9.65
C PHE A 193 -7.02 8.12 8.50
N GLY A 194 -6.59 8.44 7.29
CA GLY A 194 -7.11 7.75 6.12
C GLY A 194 -6.35 8.09 4.86
N SER A 195 -6.60 7.29 3.82
CA SER A 195 -6.00 7.46 2.50
C SER A 195 -6.95 7.04 1.38
N ILE A 196 -6.69 7.61 0.22
CA ILE A 196 -7.23 7.15 -1.06
C ILE A 196 -6.03 6.94 -1.98
N GLN A 197 -5.73 5.68 -2.28
CA GLN A 197 -4.65 5.29 -3.17
C GLN A 197 -5.22 4.71 -4.45
N LYS A 198 -4.68 5.12 -5.59
CA LYS A 198 -4.99 4.57 -6.91
C LYS A 198 -3.69 4.17 -7.58
N ASN A 199 -3.64 2.94 -8.07
CA ASN A 199 -2.51 2.40 -8.79
C ASN A 199 -2.95 2.00 -10.20
N HIS A 200 -2.10 2.23 -11.15
CA HIS A 200 -2.10 1.57 -12.43
C HIS A 200 -0.89 0.63 -12.43
N ASN A 201 -1.12 -0.65 -12.59
CA ASN A 201 -0.11 -1.68 -12.45
C ASN A 201 0.20 -2.33 -13.80
N LEU A 202 1.40 -2.86 -13.93
CA LEU A 202 1.71 -3.83 -14.96
C LEU A 202 1.20 -5.21 -14.52
N VAL A 203 0.45 -5.88 -15.37
CA VAL A 203 -0.17 -7.18 -15.06
C VAL A 203 0.85 -8.26 -14.70
N ASP A 204 1.98 -8.28 -15.39
CA ASP A 204 3.08 -9.21 -15.11
C ASP A 204 4.41 -8.52 -15.43
N LEU A 205 4.96 -7.85 -14.42
CA LEU A 205 6.22 -7.12 -14.56
C LEU A 205 7.37 -8.03 -15.03
N GLN A 206 7.46 -9.25 -14.50
CA GLN A 206 8.52 -10.17 -14.83
C GLN A 206 8.42 -10.65 -16.29
N LYS A 207 7.22 -10.99 -16.75
CA LYS A 207 6.99 -11.36 -18.16
C LYS A 207 7.23 -10.19 -19.10
N THR A 208 6.82 -8.98 -18.72
CA THR A 208 7.05 -7.77 -19.52
C THR A 208 8.54 -7.55 -19.78
N PHE A 209 9.38 -7.58 -18.73
CA PHE A 209 10.82 -7.44 -18.89
C PHE A 209 11.45 -8.60 -19.65
N TYR A 210 11.05 -9.82 -19.36
CA TYR A 210 11.55 -11.00 -20.07
C TYR A 210 11.21 -10.93 -21.56
N SER A 211 9.97 -10.60 -21.92
CA SER A 211 9.60 -10.44 -23.32
C SER A 211 10.32 -9.28 -23.98
N ALA A 212 10.47 -8.15 -23.33
CA ALA A 212 11.21 -7.01 -23.89
C ALA A 212 12.68 -7.34 -24.19
N ALA A 213 13.29 -8.20 -23.37
CA ALA A 213 14.67 -8.65 -23.58
C ALA A 213 14.79 -9.75 -24.65
N THR A 214 13.79 -10.60 -24.84
CA THR A 214 13.89 -11.80 -25.67
C THR A 214 13.07 -11.75 -26.95
N PHE A 215 12.22 -10.74 -27.13
CA PHE A 215 11.40 -10.62 -28.31
C PHE A 215 12.26 -10.36 -29.56
N ASN A 216 11.77 -10.80 -30.71
CA ASN A 216 12.48 -10.68 -31.98
C ASN A 216 12.66 -9.21 -32.38
N PRO A 217 13.91 -8.69 -32.42
CA PRO A 217 14.18 -7.27 -32.67
C PRO A 217 13.90 -6.83 -34.11
N THR A 218 13.57 -7.75 -35.01
CA THR A 218 13.20 -7.42 -36.39
C THR A 218 11.72 -7.05 -36.53
N TYR A 219 10.95 -7.14 -35.46
CA TYR A 219 9.52 -6.84 -35.48
C TYR A 219 9.28 -5.34 -35.28
N PRO A 220 8.12 -4.83 -35.80
CA PRO A 220 7.76 -3.43 -35.64
C PRO A 220 7.35 -3.10 -34.20
N ASN A 221 7.47 -1.81 -33.83
CA ASN A 221 6.97 -1.27 -32.57
C ASN A 221 5.53 -0.74 -32.65
N HIS A 222 4.78 -1.14 -33.66
CA HIS A 222 3.40 -0.77 -33.89
C HIS A 222 2.58 -2.00 -34.31
N LYS A 223 1.27 -1.89 -34.20
CA LYS A 223 0.33 -2.91 -34.66
C LYS A 223 0.34 -2.99 -36.20
N ASP A 224 0.04 -4.16 -36.68
CA ASP A 224 -0.27 -4.36 -38.10
C ASP A 224 -1.46 -3.47 -38.48
N PRO A 225 -1.31 -2.59 -39.47
CA PRO A 225 -2.35 -1.61 -39.84
C PRO A 225 -3.62 -2.24 -40.41
N ASP A 226 -3.53 -3.43 -41.00
CA ASP A 226 -4.65 -4.10 -41.64
C ASP A 226 -5.48 -4.90 -40.62
N SER A 227 -4.82 -5.63 -39.73
CA SER A 227 -5.47 -6.48 -38.72
C SER A 227 -5.70 -5.77 -37.39
N GLY A 228 -4.99 -4.68 -37.10
CA GLY A 228 -4.99 -4.00 -35.80
C GLY A 228 -4.37 -4.81 -34.67
N SER A 229 -3.70 -5.91 -34.99
CA SER A 229 -3.13 -6.85 -34.02
C SER A 229 -1.63 -6.65 -33.84
N TRP A 230 -1.12 -7.02 -32.67
CA TRP A 230 0.31 -7.07 -32.42
C TRP A 230 0.91 -8.34 -33.04
N ASP A 231 2.07 -8.20 -33.68
CA ASP A 231 2.87 -9.36 -34.05
C ASP A 231 3.33 -10.15 -32.79
N GLY A 232 3.44 -11.47 -32.90
CA GLY A 232 3.89 -12.33 -31.80
C GLY A 232 2.80 -12.68 -30.79
N ILE A 233 1.53 -12.39 -31.08
CA ILE A 233 0.39 -12.94 -30.37
C ILE A 233 -0.01 -14.23 -31.05
N THR A 234 0.46 -15.33 -30.53
CA THR A 234 0.01 -16.67 -30.94
C THR A 234 -1.06 -17.14 -29.98
N THR A 235 -2.21 -17.56 -30.52
CA THR A 235 -3.35 -18.19 -29.85
C THR A 235 -3.30 -18.29 -28.31
N ALA A 236 -4.21 -17.58 -27.67
CA ALA A 236 -4.83 -17.84 -26.36
C ALA A 236 -3.95 -17.97 -25.10
N SER A 237 -2.67 -18.24 -25.15
CA SER A 237 -1.90 -18.51 -23.92
C SER A 237 -0.51 -17.87 -23.82
N GLN A 238 0.00 -17.24 -24.87
CA GLN A 238 1.34 -16.66 -24.84
C GLN A 238 1.38 -15.31 -25.55
N ILE A 239 1.24 -14.26 -24.79
CA ILE A 239 1.59 -12.91 -25.23
C ILE A 239 3.11 -12.82 -25.16
N THR A 240 3.76 -12.69 -26.31
CA THR A 240 5.23 -12.56 -26.38
C THR A 240 5.67 -11.14 -26.71
N ASN A 241 4.82 -10.34 -27.37
CA ASN A 241 5.14 -8.95 -27.67
C ASN A 241 5.04 -8.08 -26.43
N PRO A 242 6.13 -7.42 -25.99
CA PRO A 242 6.12 -6.60 -24.78
C PRO A 242 5.22 -5.37 -24.88
N LEU A 243 5.02 -4.82 -26.08
CA LEU A 243 4.14 -3.67 -26.28
C LEU A 243 2.65 -4.03 -26.20
N ALA A 244 2.31 -5.29 -26.49
CA ALA A 244 0.96 -5.78 -26.29
C ALA A 244 0.58 -5.77 -24.79
N TRP A 245 1.53 -6.07 -23.90
CA TRP A 245 1.31 -5.97 -22.45
C TRP A 245 0.99 -4.55 -21.98
N MET A 246 1.47 -3.53 -22.72
CA MET A 246 1.18 -2.14 -22.39
C MET A 246 -0.29 -1.74 -22.69
N GLU A 247 -1.05 -2.56 -23.41
CA GLU A 247 -2.48 -2.32 -23.62
C GLU A 247 -3.38 -2.90 -22.53
N VAL A 248 -2.84 -3.79 -21.74
CA VAL A 248 -3.57 -4.37 -20.61
C VAL A 248 -3.73 -3.31 -19.52
N GLN A 249 -4.96 -3.11 -19.09
CA GLN A 249 -5.28 -2.20 -18.01
C GLN A 249 -5.40 -3.00 -16.71
N ASP A 250 -4.67 -2.60 -15.68
CA ASP A 250 -4.75 -3.18 -14.35
C ASP A 250 -4.74 -2.04 -13.32
N HIS A 251 -5.88 -1.84 -12.69
CA HIS A 251 -6.10 -0.74 -11.76
C HIS A 251 -6.54 -1.26 -10.40
N ASP A 252 -5.87 -0.76 -9.38
CA ASP A 252 -6.25 -0.94 -7.99
C ASP A 252 -6.62 0.40 -7.38
N ALA A 253 -7.69 0.42 -6.61
CA ALA A 253 -8.05 1.55 -5.78
C ALA A 253 -8.29 1.07 -4.35
N THR A 254 -7.59 1.70 -3.39
CA THR A 254 -7.77 1.42 -1.96
C THR A 254 -8.20 2.70 -1.27
N SER A 255 -9.33 2.64 -0.56
CA SER A 255 -9.79 3.71 0.32
C SER A 255 -9.84 3.20 1.75
N HIS A 256 -9.12 3.87 2.63
CA HIS A 256 -9.03 3.55 4.04
C HIS A 256 -9.39 4.75 4.89
N ILE A 257 -10.21 4.56 5.90
CA ILE A 257 -10.46 5.53 6.96
C ILE A 257 -10.53 4.83 8.30
N SER A 258 -9.85 5.38 9.27
CA SER A 258 -9.89 4.93 10.66
C SER A 258 -10.11 6.11 11.58
N THR A 259 -11.02 5.96 12.52
CA THR A 259 -11.32 6.96 13.56
C THR A 259 -11.24 6.30 14.92
N HIS A 260 -10.74 7.02 15.91
CA HIS A 260 -10.69 6.51 17.28
C HIS A 260 -10.94 7.62 18.31
N ALA A 261 -11.42 7.19 19.45
CA ALA A 261 -11.57 8.02 20.63
C ALA A 261 -10.99 7.31 21.85
N ARG A 262 -10.25 8.05 22.66
CA ARG A 262 -9.68 7.57 23.94
C ARG A 262 -10.08 8.54 25.04
N LEU A 263 -10.74 8.01 26.06
CA LEU A 263 -11.12 8.74 27.27
C LEU A 263 -10.31 8.19 28.41
N THR A 264 -9.45 9.01 29.01
CA THR A 264 -8.65 8.64 30.18
C THR A 264 -9.16 9.37 31.40
N PHE A 265 -9.70 8.63 32.36
CA PHE A 265 -10.15 9.13 33.66
C PHE A 265 -9.04 8.87 34.68
N ASN A 266 -8.49 9.93 35.26
CA ASN A 266 -7.58 9.87 36.38
C ASN A 266 -8.43 9.86 37.68
N LEU A 267 -8.86 8.67 38.10
CA LEU A 267 -9.76 8.50 39.25
C LEU A 267 -9.06 8.84 40.57
N MET A 268 -7.77 8.46 40.65
CA MET A 268 -6.84 8.77 41.75
C MET A 268 -5.43 8.83 41.16
N ASP A 269 -4.45 9.31 41.89
CA ASP A 269 -3.05 9.34 41.45
C ASP A 269 -2.55 7.96 41.04
N GLU A 270 -3.01 6.92 41.72
CA GLU A 270 -2.64 5.53 41.48
C GLU A 270 -3.60 4.78 40.53
N LEU A 271 -4.82 5.27 40.29
CA LEU A 271 -5.89 4.55 39.58
C LEU A 271 -6.36 5.31 38.34
N LYS A 272 -6.18 4.66 37.19
CA LYS A 272 -6.62 5.19 35.89
C LYS A 272 -7.59 4.23 35.18
N LEU A 273 -8.65 4.77 34.63
CA LEU A 273 -9.56 4.08 33.74
C LEU A 273 -9.42 4.66 32.34
N VAL A 274 -9.16 3.81 31.35
CA VAL A 274 -9.12 4.19 29.94
C VAL A 274 -10.25 3.48 29.20
N LEU A 275 -11.06 4.23 28.49
CA LEU A 275 -12.02 3.75 27.53
C LEU A 275 -11.51 4.09 26.13
N PHE A 276 -11.43 3.10 25.26
CA PHE A 276 -11.00 3.28 23.88
C PHE A 276 -12.02 2.68 22.94
N GLY A 277 -12.32 3.41 21.86
CA GLY A 277 -13.17 2.93 20.79
C GLY A 277 -12.58 3.33 19.44
N ALA A 278 -12.63 2.43 18.46
CA ALA A 278 -12.17 2.70 17.11
C ALA A 278 -13.12 2.08 16.06
N TYR A 279 -13.27 2.76 14.96
CA TYR A 279 -13.94 2.28 13.76
C TYR A 279 -13.03 2.41 12.57
N THR A 280 -12.89 1.32 11.81
CA THR A 280 -12.09 1.26 10.59
C THR A 280 -12.97 0.79 9.43
N TYR A 281 -12.85 1.49 8.32
CA TYR A 281 -13.46 1.14 7.05
C TYR A 281 -12.36 1.07 5.98
N ASN A 282 -12.28 -0.06 5.30
CA ASN A 282 -11.34 -0.29 4.21
C ASN A 282 -12.07 -0.91 3.01
N ILE A 283 -11.89 -0.33 1.83
CA ILE A 283 -12.40 -0.87 0.57
C ILE A 283 -11.26 -0.96 -0.44
N VAL A 284 -11.13 -2.13 -1.05
CA VAL A 284 -10.18 -2.40 -2.13
C VAL A 284 -10.97 -2.77 -3.37
N GLU A 285 -10.76 -2.04 -4.43
CA GLU A 285 -11.35 -2.28 -5.74
C GLU A 285 -10.22 -2.63 -6.72
N ASN A 286 -10.36 -3.76 -7.39
CA ASN A 286 -9.42 -4.23 -8.39
C ASN A 286 -10.16 -4.38 -9.72
N SER A 287 -9.56 -3.91 -10.80
CA SER A 287 -10.09 -4.08 -12.15
C SER A 287 -8.98 -4.38 -13.13
N GLN A 288 -9.22 -5.35 -14.00
CA GLN A 288 -8.28 -5.73 -15.05
C GLN A 288 -9.04 -5.89 -16.37
N TYR A 289 -8.45 -5.40 -17.43
CA TYR A 289 -8.98 -5.54 -18.78
C TYR A 289 -7.89 -5.96 -19.76
N LEU A 290 -8.10 -7.10 -20.39
CA LEU A 290 -7.28 -7.63 -21.46
C LEU A 290 -8.06 -7.51 -22.77
N PRO A 291 -7.67 -6.58 -23.67
CA PRO A 291 -8.37 -6.39 -24.94
C PRO A 291 -8.17 -7.58 -25.88
N THR A 292 -9.05 -7.71 -26.89
CA THR A 292 -8.98 -8.78 -27.88
C THR A 292 -7.73 -8.70 -28.75
N SER A 293 -7.15 -7.50 -28.88
CA SER A 293 -5.85 -7.28 -29.54
C SER A 293 -4.67 -7.92 -28.82
N VAL A 294 -4.84 -8.26 -27.54
CA VAL A 294 -3.82 -8.88 -26.68
C VAL A 294 -4.18 -10.30 -26.30
N TRP A 295 -5.46 -10.57 -26.06
CA TRP A 295 -5.97 -11.86 -25.64
C TRP A 295 -7.17 -12.24 -26.54
N ALA A 296 -7.04 -13.29 -27.32
CA ALA A 296 -7.98 -13.64 -28.41
C ALA A 296 -9.47 -13.66 -28.02
N HIS A 297 -9.79 -13.87 -26.76
CA HIS A 297 -11.17 -13.90 -26.26
C HIS A 297 -11.55 -12.64 -25.48
N GLY A 298 -10.62 -11.71 -25.29
CA GLY A 298 -10.80 -10.62 -24.35
C GLY A 298 -11.17 -11.09 -22.94
N GLN A 299 -10.78 -10.38 -21.93
CA GLN A 299 -11.13 -10.67 -20.54
C GLN A 299 -11.26 -9.39 -19.74
N ALA A 300 -12.32 -9.27 -18.96
CA ALA A 300 -12.46 -8.23 -17.97
C ALA A 300 -12.70 -8.86 -16.60
N TYR A 301 -12.01 -8.35 -15.60
CA TYR A 301 -12.19 -8.72 -14.21
C TYR A 301 -12.51 -7.46 -13.40
N LYS A 302 -13.46 -7.56 -12.48
CA LYS A 302 -13.70 -6.55 -11.46
C LYS A 302 -13.97 -7.22 -10.13
N GLY A 303 -13.25 -6.77 -9.09
CA GLY A 303 -13.43 -7.25 -7.73
C GLY A 303 -13.54 -6.09 -6.76
N THR A 304 -14.29 -6.29 -5.69
CA THR A 304 -14.38 -5.34 -4.57
C THR A 304 -14.31 -6.15 -3.28
N LYS A 305 -13.44 -5.72 -2.36
CA LYS A 305 -13.36 -6.24 -0.99
C LYS A 305 -13.57 -5.09 -0.03
N LYS A 306 -14.47 -5.26 0.91
CA LYS A 306 -14.80 -4.28 1.94
C LYS A 306 -14.57 -4.91 3.31
N MET A 307 -13.92 -4.18 4.20
CA MET A 307 -13.72 -4.55 5.60
C MET A 307 -14.22 -3.41 6.49
N GLU A 308 -15.02 -3.75 7.47
CA GLU A 308 -15.45 -2.89 8.56
C GLU A 308 -15.01 -3.51 9.88
N SER A 309 -14.32 -2.74 10.71
CA SER A 309 -13.89 -3.16 12.04
C SER A 309 -14.38 -2.16 13.09
N LEU A 310 -14.99 -2.68 14.14
CA LEU A 310 -15.35 -1.95 15.34
C LEU A 310 -14.59 -2.56 16.51
N LEU A 311 -13.79 -1.72 17.18
CA LEU A 311 -13.00 -2.09 18.34
C LEU A 311 -13.44 -1.25 19.54
N GLY A 312 -13.59 -1.90 20.68
CA GLY A 312 -13.81 -1.23 21.96
C GLY A 312 -12.99 -1.92 23.05
N ASN A 313 -12.31 -1.15 23.86
CA ASN A 313 -11.65 -1.69 25.03
C ASN A 313 -11.80 -0.78 26.25
N MET A 314 -11.71 -1.41 27.41
CA MET A 314 -11.71 -0.77 28.72
C MET A 314 -10.50 -1.31 29.51
N MET A 315 -9.67 -0.41 29.98
CA MET A 315 -8.44 -0.74 30.69
C MET A 315 -8.43 -0.02 32.04
N LEU A 316 -8.31 -0.76 33.12
CA LEU A 316 -8.14 -0.26 34.49
C LEU A 316 -6.73 -0.54 34.94
N THR A 317 -5.98 0.49 35.31
CA THR A 317 -4.59 0.37 35.75
C THR A 317 -4.47 0.93 37.16
N TYR A 318 -3.89 0.14 38.07
CA TYR A 318 -3.56 0.57 39.42
C TYR A 318 -2.06 0.44 39.65
N LYS A 319 -1.40 1.56 40.04
CA LYS A 319 0.04 1.59 40.28
C LYS A 319 0.31 2.23 41.63
N LYS A 320 0.99 1.52 42.53
CA LYS A 320 1.34 2.06 43.84
C LYS A 320 2.71 1.62 44.31
N GLY A 321 3.48 2.61 44.75
CA GLY A 321 4.78 2.39 45.37
C GLY A 321 4.74 2.56 46.89
N TRP A 322 5.35 1.66 47.64
CA TRP A 322 5.56 1.78 49.12
C TRP A 322 7.03 1.55 49.42
N LYS A 323 7.71 2.54 49.86
CA LYS A 323 9.13 2.42 50.28
C LYS A 323 9.97 1.67 49.22
N LYS A 324 10.20 0.38 49.38
CA LYS A 324 10.97 -0.51 48.50
C LYS A 324 10.09 -1.43 47.62
N HIS A 325 8.77 -1.37 47.77
CA HIS A 325 7.84 -2.22 47.04
C HIS A 325 7.09 -1.41 45.99
N TYR A 326 6.88 -2.02 44.82
CA TYR A 326 6.09 -1.46 43.74
C TYR A 326 5.04 -2.49 43.32
N PHE A 327 3.80 -2.06 43.22
CA PHE A 327 2.68 -2.90 42.76
C PHE A 327 2.08 -2.24 41.49
N ASP A 328 1.94 -3.04 40.43
CA ASP A 328 1.32 -2.67 39.19
C ASP A 328 0.30 -3.75 38.83
N ALA A 329 -0.95 -3.36 38.64
CA ALA A 329 -2.06 -4.23 38.27
C ALA A 329 -2.80 -3.63 37.08
N LEU A 330 -3.12 -4.49 36.12
CA LEU A 330 -3.85 -4.16 34.90
C LEU A 330 -5.04 -5.11 34.75
N ALA A 331 -6.22 -4.56 34.54
CA ALA A 331 -7.40 -5.29 34.06
C ALA A 331 -7.82 -4.73 32.69
N LEU A 332 -7.96 -5.62 31.71
CA LEU A 332 -8.35 -5.25 30.33
C LEU A 332 -9.56 -6.08 29.92
N ALA A 333 -10.56 -5.41 29.36
CA ALA A 333 -11.65 -6.02 28.61
C ALA A 333 -11.69 -5.43 27.19
N GLU A 334 -11.75 -6.29 26.19
CA GLU A 334 -11.74 -5.90 24.78
C GLU A 334 -12.82 -6.64 24.00
N LEU A 335 -13.46 -5.92 23.08
CA LEU A 335 -14.41 -6.46 22.12
C LEU A 335 -14.04 -5.93 20.74
N GLN A 336 -13.91 -6.84 19.77
CA GLN A 336 -13.72 -6.50 18.38
C GLN A 336 -14.71 -7.25 17.50
N LYS A 337 -15.26 -6.55 16.52
CA LYS A 337 -16.10 -7.13 15.47
C LYS A 337 -15.56 -6.70 14.13
N GLU A 338 -15.26 -7.67 13.28
CA GLU A 338 -14.85 -7.45 11.90
C GLU A 338 -15.88 -8.05 10.95
N THR A 339 -16.20 -7.33 9.90
CA THR A 339 -17.12 -7.76 8.85
C THR A 339 -16.42 -7.60 7.50
N TYR A 340 -16.32 -8.70 6.78
CA TYR A 340 -15.75 -8.76 5.44
C TYR A 340 -16.87 -9.04 4.46
N THR A 341 -16.96 -8.22 3.42
CA THR A 341 -17.84 -8.44 2.28
C THR A 341 -17.07 -8.22 1.00
N GLY A 342 -17.43 -8.94 -0.05
CA GLY A 342 -16.80 -8.75 -1.34
C GLY A 342 -17.52 -9.49 -2.43
N PHE A 343 -17.30 -9.06 -3.64
CA PHE A 343 -17.71 -9.77 -4.83
C PHE A 343 -16.63 -9.62 -5.90
N TYR A 344 -16.65 -10.52 -6.85
CA TYR A 344 -15.85 -10.41 -8.06
C TYR A 344 -16.65 -10.96 -9.24
N THR A 345 -16.34 -10.44 -10.40
CA THR A 345 -16.91 -10.94 -11.65
C THR A 345 -15.82 -10.99 -12.71
N THR A 346 -15.89 -11.99 -13.56
CA THR A 346 -15.04 -12.11 -14.74
C THR A 346 -15.93 -12.31 -15.95
N VAL A 347 -15.64 -11.56 -17.01
CA VAL A 347 -16.32 -11.66 -18.29
C VAL A 347 -15.28 -11.95 -19.37
N THR A 348 -15.59 -12.86 -20.28
CA THR A 348 -14.72 -13.25 -21.40
C THR A 348 -15.53 -13.31 -22.69
N ASN A 349 -14.85 -13.45 -23.83
CA ASN A 349 -15.44 -13.54 -25.15
C ASN A 349 -16.21 -12.27 -25.56
N PHE A 350 -15.53 -11.16 -25.55
CA PHE A 350 -16.10 -9.91 -26.05
C PHE A 350 -16.22 -9.93 -27.58
N ASN A 351 -17.29 -9.33 -28.09
CA ASN A 351 -17.46 -9.11 -29.52
C ASN A 351 -16.77 -7.82 -29.99
N THR A 352 -16.37 -6.96 -29.09
CA THR A 352 -15.73 -5.67 -29.36
C THR A 352 -14.99 -5.17 -28.11
N ASP A 353 -13.94 -4.41 -28.31
CA ASP A 353 -13.19 -3.70 -27.25
C ASP A 353 -13.69 -2.26 -27.03
N LYS A 354 -14.89 -1.92 -27.58
CA LYS A 354 -15.51 -0.59 -27.47
C LYS A 354 -16.55 -0.55 -26.35
#